data_3c8c19b0ca85decb4fa7c7ae4ee3e1f5
#
_entry.id   3c8c19b0ca85decb4fa7c7ae4ee3e1f5
#
_cell.length_a   1.000
_cell.length_b   1.000
_cell.length_c   1.000
_cell.angle_alpha   90.00
_cell.angle_beta   90.00
_cell.angle_gamma   90.00
#
_symmetry.space_group_name_H-M   'P 1'
#
loop_
_entity.id
_entity.type
_entity.pdbx_description
1 polymer ?
#
loop_
_entity_poly.entity_id
_entity_poly.type
_entity_poly.pdbx_seq_one_letter_code
_entity_poly.pdbx_strand_id
1 'polypeptide(L)'
;MTIMIQKRNGRKEVLDITKIQKMSIEATAGLDGVSQSELELDSHIKFIDGMNSSDIQDALIKTAVEKIDIDVPNWTFVAARLFLYDLYHRVGIATYGVKGEAYRHLKDYIKFGIEAGRIIPNLASGYDLDDLNSYIDPSRDFLFNYLGIKTLYATYLLKNS
;
A
#
# COMPACT_ATOMS: atom_id res chain seq x y z
N MET A 1 -28.68 10.90 2.28
CA MET A 1 -28.54 9.53 1.77
C MET A 1 -27.18 9.02 2.23
N THR A 2 -27.15 7.92 2.96
CA THR A 2 -25.89 7.36 3.49
C THR A 2 -25.35 6.35 2.49
N ILE A 3 -24.15 6.58 1.95
CA ILE A 3 -23.51 5.68 1.00
C ILE A 3 -22.77 4.58 1.78
N MET A 4 -23.04 3.33 1.45
CA MET A 4 -22.36 2.17 2.00
C MET A 4 -21.24 1.73 1.03
N ILE A 5 -20.12 1.28 1.57
CA ILE A 5 -19.03 0.68 0.78
C ILE A 5 -18.79 -0.75 1.26
N GLN A 6 -18.36 -1.60 0.33
CA GLN A 6 -17.95 -2.97 0.63
C GLN A 6 -16.43 -3.03 0.83
N LYS A 7 -16.00 -3.52 1.96
CA LYS A 7 -14.59 -3.79 2.25
C LYS A 7 -14.13 -5.09 1.59
N ARG A 8 -12.82 -5.26 1.42
CA ARG A 8 -12.20 -6.48 0.86
C ARG A 8 -12.56 -7.77 1.59
N ASN A 9 -12.90 -7.68 2.87
CA ASN A 9 -13.38 -8.82 3.67
C ASN A 9 -14.90 -9.05 3.58
N GLY A 10 -15.58 -8.39 2.64
CA GLY A 10 -17.03 -8.48 2.44
C GLY A 10 -17.89 -7.65 3.39
N ARG A 11 -17.32 -7.05 4.45
CA ARG A 11 -18.08 -6.19 5.37
C ARG A 11 -18.55 -4.93 4.66
N LYS A 12 -19.77 -4.51 4.97
CA LYS A 12 -20.28 -3.21 4.55
C LYS A 12 -20.10 -2.19 5.69
N GLU A 13 -19.64 -1.00 5.35
CA GLU A 13 -19.55 0.13 6.27
C GLU A 13 -19.95 1.42 5.57
N VAL A 14 -20.30 2.43 6.36
CA VAL A 14 -20.60 3.78 5.84
C VAL A 14 -19.34 4.35 5.23
N LEU A 15 -19.46 4.96 4.04
CA LEU A 15 -18.37 5.68 3.40
C LEU A 15 -17.89 6.81 4.31
N ASP A 16 -16.63 6.78 4.65
CA ASP A 16 -15.95 7.82 5.40
C ASP A 16 -14.96 8.56 4.49
N ILE A 17 -15.40 9.72 4.01
CA ILE A 17 -14.61 10.56 3.09
C ILE A 17 -13.33 11.05 3.79
N THR A 18 -13.33 11.21 5.11
CA THR A 18 -12.15 11.70 5.83
C THR A 18 -10.96 10.73 5.74
N LYS A 19 -11.22 9.43 5.60
CA LYS A 19 -10.17 8.43 5.36
C LYS A 19 -9.51 8.59 3.99
N ILE A 20 -10.30 8.93 2.97
CA ILE A 20 -9.81 9.19 1.61
C ILE A 20 -8.95 10.45 1.63
N GLN A 21 -9.47 11.53 2.22
CA GLN A 21 -8.73 12.79 2.36
C GLN A 21 -7.42 12.62 3.11
N LYS A 22 -7.43 11.89 4.24
CA LYS A 22 -6.21 11.60 5.00
C LYS A 22 -5.17 10.89 4.14
N MET A 23 -5.58 9.88 3.38
CA MET A 23 -4.68 9.14 2.49
C MET A 23 -4.12 10.03 1.37
N SER A 24 -4.95 10.90 0.77
CA SER A 24 -4.52 11.85 -0.27
C SER A 24 -3.53 12.88 0.29
N ILE A 25 -3.79 13.40 1.50
CA ILE A 25 -2.87 14.31 2.22
C ILE A 25 -1.52 13.64 2.44
N GLU A 26 -1.51 12.42 3.02
CA GLU A 26 -0.29 11.70 3.32
C GLU A 26 0.50 11.35 2.03
N ALA A 27 -0.20 11.00 0.95
CA ALA A 27 0.44 10.66 -0.31
C ALA A 27 1.13 11.86 -0.98
N THR A 28 0.58 13.08 -0.82
CA THR A 28 1.14 14.31 -1.42
C THR A 28 2.08 15.08 -0.49
N ALA A 29 2.13 14.73 0.79
CA ALA A 29 2.89 15.47 1.80
C ALA A 29 4.38 15.58 1.46
N GLY A 30 4.92 16.82 1.52
CA GLY A 30 6.33 17.11 1.31
C GLY A 30 6.83 16.92 -0.12
N LEU A 31 5.94 16.85 -1.11
CA LEU A 31 6.28 16.78 -2.52
C LEU A 31 5.88 18.06 -3.22
N ASP A 32 6.82 18.69 -3.93
CA ASP A 32 6.57 19.91 -4.69
C ASP A 32 5.82 19.62 -6.00
N GLY A 33 4.97 20.57 -6.41
CA GLY A 33 4.24 20.51 -7.68
C GLY A 33 3.05 19.54 -7.70
N VAL A 34 2.67 18.95 -6.57
CA VAL A 34 1.52 18.05 -6.44
C VAL A 34 0.58 18.54 -5.35
N SER A 35 -0.71 18.30 -5.48
CA SER A 35 -1.69 18.69 -4.47
C SER A 35 -2.75 17.62 -4.23
N GLN A 36 -3.20 17.55 -2.96
CA GLN A 36 -4.33 16.71 -2.56
C GLN A 36 -5.58 17.03 -3.38
N SER A 37 -5.93 18.32 -3.48
CA SER A 37 -7.16 18.75 -4.17
C SER A 37 -7.15 18.33 -5.63
N GLU A 38 -6.02 18.45 -6.30
CA GLU A 38 -5.86 18.04 -7.70
C GLU A 38 -6.02 16.52 -7.85
N LEU A 39 -5.41 15.72 -6.95
CA LEU A 39 -5.59 14.27 -6.94
C LEU A 39 -7.07 13.87 -6.78
N GLU A 40 -7.77 14.49 -5.83
CA GLU A 40 -9.16 14.15 -5.50
C GLU A 40 -10.12 14.58 -6.62
N LEU A 41 -9.96 15.78 -7.15
CA LEU A 41 -10.81 16.29 -8.24
C LEU A 41 -10.64 15.48 -9.53
N ASP A 42 -9.40 15.22 -9.92
CA ASP A 42 -9.12 14.54 -11.19
C ASP A 42 -9.36 13.02 -11.10
N SER A 43 -9.48 12.46 -9.90
CA SER A 43 -9.85 11.05 -9.73
C SER A 43 -11.27 10.75 -10.24
N HIS A 44 -12.12 11.77 -10.38
CA HIS A 44 -13.51 11.66 -10.83
C HIS A 44 -14.31 10.54 -10.16
N ILE A 45 -13.97 10.23 -8.88
CA ILE A 45 -14.62 9.13 -8.16
C ILE A 45 -16.08 9.48 -7.94
N LYS A 46 -16.95 8.69 -8.54
CA LYS A 46 -18.39 8.73 -8.27
C LYS A 46 -18.70 7.73 -7.18
N PHE A 47 -19.02 8.22 -6.00
CA PHE A 47 -19.41 7.38 -4.87
C PHE A 47 -20.80 6.78 -5.13
N ILE A 48 -20.83 5.47 -5.33
CA ILE A 48 -22.06 4.70 -5.60
C ILE A 48 -22.27 3.77 -4.39
N ASP A 49 -23.53 3.63 -3.98
CA ASP A 49 -23.90 2.72 -2.89
C ASP A 49 -23.49 1.28 -3.24
N GLY A 50 -22.80 0.62 -2.31
CA GLY A 50 -22.30 -0.74 -2.49
C GLY A 50 -20.96 -0.87 -3.24
N MET A 51 -20.31 0.25 -3.64
CA MET A 51 -18.99 0.18 -4.31
C MET A 51 -17.92 -0.43 -3.42
N ASN A 52 -16.89 -1.04 -4.04
CA ASN A 52 -15.77 -1.60 -3.29
C ASN A 52 -14.78 -0.50 -2.86
N SER A 53 -14.24 -0.63 -1.66
CA SER A 53 -13.19 0.29 -1.21
C SER A 53 -11.88 0.16 -2.00
N SER A 54 -11.63 -0.99 -2.65
CA SER A 54 -10.52 -1.18 -3.58
C SER A 54 -10.65 -0.28 -4.81
N ASP A 55 -11.87 -0.13 -5.35
CA ASP A 55 -12.08 0.67 -6.58
C ASP A 55 -11.74 2.15 -6.34
N ILE A 56 -11.99 2.65 -5.13
CA ILE A 56 -11.60 4.01 -4.72
C ILE A 56 -10.07 4.14 -4.71
N GLN A 57 -9.39 3.17 -4.13
CA GLN A 57 -7.92 3.14 -4.06
C GLN A 57 -7.30 3.07 -5.46
N ASP A 58 -7.82 2.19 -6.30
CA ASP A 58 -7.34 2.00 -7.66
C ASP A 58 -7.56 3.25 -8.52
N ALA A 59 -8.69 3.97 -8.34
CA ALA A 59 -8.93 5.22 -9.02
C ALA A 59 -7.91 6.31 -8.64
N LEU A 60 -7.58 6.46 -7.35
CA LEU A 60 -6.55 7.41 -6.91
C LEU A 60 -5.16 7.07 -7.44
N ILE A 61 -4.77 5.78 -7.40
CA ILE A 61 -3.50 5.33 -7.96
C ILE A 61 -3.43 5.63 -9.45
N LYS A 62 -4.49 5.28 -10.21
CA LYS A 62 -4.58 5.51 -11.64
C LYS A 62 -4.44 7.00 -11.98
N THR A 63 -5.18 7.86 -11.27
CA THR A 63 -5.09 9.31 -11.45
C THR A 63 -3.67 9.81 -11.23
N ALA A 64 -3.03 9.41 -10.13
CA ALA A 64 -1.65 9.83 -9.86
C ALA A 64 -0.67 9.34 -10.95
N VAL A 65 -0.87 8.14 -11.50
CA VAL A 65 -0.05 7.60 -12.60
C VAL A 65 -0.25 8.40 -13.88
N GLU A 66 -1.50 8.74 -14.23
CA GLU A 66 -1.83 9.52 -15.43
C GLU A 66 -1.29 10.96 -15.39
N LYS A 67 -1.02 11.47 -14.18
CA LYS A 67 -0.43 12.80 -13.95
C LYS A 67 1.11 12.82 -13.97
N ILE A 68 1.77 11.67 -14.11
CA ILE A 68 3.23 11.63 -14.18
C ILE A 68 3.68 12.29 -15.48
N ASP A 69 4.36 13.43 -15.35
CA ASP A 69 4.88 14.20 -16.46
C ASP A 69 6.30 14.70 -16.16
N ILE A 70 7.04 15.11 -17.20
CA ILE A 70 8.39 15.66 -17.08
C ILE A 70 8.41 16.96 -16.27
N ASP A 71 7.35 17.75 -16.37
CA ASP A 71 7.25 19.05 -15.69
C ASP A 71 6.83 18.90 -14.21
N VAL A 72 6.14 17.79 -13.86
CA VAL A 72 5.68 17.46 -12.50
C VAL A 72 6.01 16.01 -12.11
N PRO A 73 7.30 15.66 -12.05
CA PRO A 73 7.75 14.27 -11.88
C PRO A 73 7.35 13.67 -10.52
N ASN A 74 7.06 14.49 -9.52
CA ASN A 74 6.71 14.04 -8.18
C ASN A 74 5.40 13.25 -8.10
N TRP A 75 4.54 13.29 -9.13
CA TRP A 75 3.38 12.40 -9.21
C TRP A 75 3.75 10.92 -9.20
N THR A 76 4.99 10.55 -9.63
CA THR A 76 5.47 9.18 -9.51
C THR A 76 5.59 8.72 -8.05
N PHE A 77 5.94 9.62 -7.12
CA PHE A 77 6.01 9.31 -5.70
C PHE A 77 4.63 9.29 -5.06
N VAL A 78 3.70 10.16 -5.50
CA VAL A 78 2.29 10.09 -5.06
C VAL A 78 1.69 8.73 -5.42
N ALA A 79 1.85 8.29 -6.66
CA ALA A 79 1.39 6.98 -7.13
C ALA A 79 2.04 5.83 -6.36
N ALA A 80 3.35 5.91 -6.07
CA ALA A 80 4.09 4.92 -5.28
C ALA A 80 3.55 4.82 -3.86
N ARG A 81 3.35 5.95 -3.17
CA ARG A 81 2.83 5.99 -1.80
C ARG A 81 1.41 5.41 -1.71
N LEU A 82 0.53 5.79 -2.63
CA LEU A 82 -0.82 5.22 -2.69
C LEU A 82 -0.79 3.71 -2.91
N PHE A 83 0.10 3.22 -3.78
CA PHE A 83 0.27 1.79 -4.01
C PHE A 83 0.85 1.07 -2.79
N LEU A 84 1.82 1.67 -2.09
CA LEU A 84 2.38 1.13 -0.84
C LEU A 84 1.33 1.01 0.25
N TYR A 85 0.47 2.02 0.46
CA TYR A 85 -0.61 1.96 1.44
C TYR A 85 -1.58 0.81 1.16
N ASP A 86 -1.89 0.59 -0.12
CA ASP A 86 -2.69 -0.55 -0.54
C ASP A 86 -1.99 -1.88 -0.27
N LEU A 87 -0.71 -1.97 -0.58
CA LEU A 87 0.10 -3.15 -0.35
C LEU A 87 0.20 -3.47 1.15
N TYR A 88 0.49 -2.49 1.99
CA TYR A 88 0.56 -2.66 3.44
C TYR A 88 -0.77 -3.14 4.02
N HIS A 89 -1.86 -2.56 3.54
CA HIS A 89 -3.19 -2.99 3.98
C HIS A 89 -3.47 -4.45 3.61
N ARG A 90 -3.09 -4.86 2.40
CA ARG A 90 -3.26 -6.26 1.94
C ARG A 90 -2.38 -7.22 2.71
N VAL A 91 -1.10 -6.90 2.90
CA VAL A 91 -0.15 -7.72 3.63
C VAL A 91 -0.55 -7.86 5.09
N GLY A 92 -0.89 -6.76 5.76
CA GLY A 92 -1.31 -6.78 7.16
C GLY A 92 -2.52 -7.69 7.41
N ILE A 93 -3.56 -7.59 6.57
CA ILE A 93 -4.75 -8.44 6.70
C ILE A 93 -4.45 -9.90 6.33
N ALA A 94 -3.81 -10.12 5.18
CA ALA A 94 -3.62 -11.47 4.64
C ALA A 94 -2.63 -12.31 5.48
N THR A 95 -1.57 -11.66 5.99
CA THR A 95 -0.50 -12.37 6.68
C THR A 95 -0.71 -12.44 8.17
N TYR A 96 -1.22 -11.37 8.78
CA TYR A 96 -1.27 -11.24 10.24
C TYR A 96 -2.68 -11.06 10.80
N GLY A 97 -3.68 -10.92 9.94
CA GLY A 97 -5.05 -10.63 10.35
C GLY A 97 -5.24 -9.24 10.99
N VAL A 98 -4.20 -8.40 10.97
CA VAL A 98 -4.17 -7.09 11.61
C VAL A 98 -4.09 -5.97 10.57
N LYS A 99 -5.00 -5.02 10.68
CA LYS A 99 -5.06 -3.88 9.79
C LYS A 99 -3.93 -2.89 10.09
N GLY A 100 -3.19 -2.50 9.05
CA GLY A 100 -2.24 -1.39 9.12
C GLY A 100 -0.80 -1.77 9.50
N GLU A 101 -0.54 -3.02 9.88
CA GLU A 101 0.81 -3.48 10.21
C GLU A 101 1.39 -4.31 9.05
N ALA A 102 2.17 -3.68 8.19
CA ALA A 102 2.87 -4.37 7.11
C ALA A 102 4.22 -4.95 7.55
N TYR A 103 4.87 -4.29 8.52
CA TYR A 103 6.16 -4.71 9.05
C TYR A 103 6.01 -5.36 10.41
N ARG A 104 6.50 -6.58 10.51
CA ARG A 104 6.69 -7.30 11.76
C ARG A 104 8.16 -7.68 11.91
N HIS A 105 8.50 -8.15 13.10
CA HIS A 105 9.85 -8.65 13.34
C HIS A 105 10.24 -9.73 12.33
N LEU A 106 11.47 -9.67 11.81
CA LEU A 106 11.97 -10.57 10.77
C LEU A 106 11.80 -12.05 11.13
N LYS A 107 11.97 -12.41 12.41
CA LYS A 107 11.72 -13.78 12.90
C LYS A 107 10.29 -14.24 12.64
N ASP A 108 9.31 -13.40 12.91
CA ASP A 108 7.90 -13.74 12.74
C ASP A 108 7.56 -13.89 11.26
N TYR A 109 8.13 -13.02 10.42
CA TYR A 109 7.98 -13.11 8.97
C TYR A 109 8.57 -14.42 8.41
N ILE A 110 9.80 -14.78 8.83
CA ILE A 110 10.46 -16.01 8.38
C ILE A 110 9.70 -17.24 8.87
N LYS A 111 9.27 -17.26 10.13
CA LYS A 111 8.45 -18.34 10.69
C LYS A 111 7.16 -18.54 9.87
N PHE A 112 6.43 -17.45 9.62
CA PHE A 112 5.23 -17.49 8.79
C PHE A 112 5.53 -18.01 7.37
N GLY A 113 6.63 -17.56 6.75
CA GLY A 113 7.05 -17.98 5.42
C GLY A 113 7.42 -19.46 5.34
N ILE A 114 8.02 -20.02 6.40
CA ILE A 114 8.32 -21.45 6.52
C ILE A 114 7.01 -22.25 6.65
N GLU A 115 6.11 -21.83 7.54
CA GLU A 115 4.80 -22.47 7.73
C GLU A 115 3.96 -22.47 6.44
N ALA A 116 4.07 -21.39 5.65
CA ALA A 116 3.43 -21.26 4.33
C ALA A 116 4.16 -22.01 3.20
N GLY A 117 5.31 -22.66 3.47
CA GLY A 117 6.11 -23.36 2.47
C GLY A 117 6.79 -22.44 1.44
N ARG A 118 6.98 -21.17 1.77
CA ARG A 118 7.60 -20.15 0.88
C ARG A 118 9.05 -19.86 1.22
N ILE A 119 9.48 -20.19 2.42
CA ILE A 119 10.86 -20.01 2.91
C ILE A 119 11.38 -21.36 3.39
N ILE A 120 12.64 -21.64 3.07
CA ILE A 120 13.29 -22.88 3.51
C ILE A 120 13.63 -22.80 5.01
N PRO A 121 13.45 -23.89 5.79
CA PRO A 121 13.67 -23.90 7.23
C PRO A 121 15.08 -23.48 7.66
N ASN A 122 16.10 -23.81 6.86
CA ASN A 122 17.50 -23.50 7.17
C ASN A 122 17.78 -22.00 7.25
N LEU A 123 16.93 -21.14 6.69
CA LEU A 123 17.09 -19.70 6.79
C LEU A 123 16.94 -19.20 8.23
N ALA A 124 16.09 -19.85 9.02
CA ALA A 124 15.87 -19.48 10.43
C ALA A 124 17.08 -19.78 11.34
N SER A 125 17.91 -20.74 10.97
CA SER A 125 19.06 -21.18 11.80
C SER A 125 20.43 -20.69 11.31
N GLY A 126 20.48 -20.14 10.08
CA GLY A 126 21.73 -19.72 9.44
C GLY A 126 22.18 -18.30 9.76
N TYR A 127 21.31 -17.47 10.36
CA TYR A 127 21.57 -16.04 10.57
C TYR A 127 21.06 -15.58 11.92
N ASP A 128 21.69 -14.54 12.47
CA ASP A 128 21.13 -13.77 13.58
C ASP A 128 20.01 -12.86 13.08
N LEU A 129 18.77 -13.33 13.24
CA LEU A 129 17.59 -12.62 12.71
C LEU A 129 17.27 -11.35 13.52
N ASP A 130 17.71 -11.24 14.77
CA ASP A 130 17.53 -10.03 15.57
C ASP A 130 18.49 -8.94 15.11
N ASP A 131 19.75 -9.31 14.87
CA ASP A 131 20.71 -8.38 14.28
C ASP A 131 20.23 -7.90 12.91
N LEU A 132 19.87 -8.80 12.00
CA LEU A 132 19.36 -8.44 10.68
C LEU A 132 18.10 -7.55 10.76
N ASN A 133 17.19 -7.81 11.71
CA ASN A 133 16.01 -7.00 11.91
C ASN A 133 16.34 -5.55 12.29
N SER A 134 17.46 -5.31 12.98
CA SER A 134 17.89 -3.96 13.38
C SER A 134 18.23 -3.05 12.19
N TYR A 135 18.56 -3.62 11.04
CA TYR A 135 18.87 -2.88 9.80
C TYR A 135 17.65 -2.59 8.93
N ILE A 136 16.47 -3.14 9.26
CA ILE A 136 15.25 -2.91 8.50
C ILE A 136 14.67 -1.55 8.88
N ASP A 137 14.61 -0.63 7.92
CA ASP A 137 14.00 0.69 8.07
C ASP A 137 12.81 0.83 7.10
N PRO A 138 11.57 0.69 7.59
CA PRO A 138 10.37 0.78 6.74
C PRO A 138 10.20 2.14 6.05
N SER A 139 10.79 3.22 6.61
CA SER A 139 10.68 4.56 5.99
C SER A 139 11.35 4.61 4.61
N ARG A 140 12.29 3.72 4.34
CA ARG A 140 12.98 3.63 3.05
C ARG A 140 12.09 3.18 1.90
N ASP A 141 10.94 2.60 2.17
CA ASP A 141 9.96 2.25 1.14
C ASP A 141 9.45 3.48 0.38
N PHE A 142 9.40 4.63 1.05
CA PHE A 142 9.00 5.90 0.43
C PHE A 142 10.06 6.52 -0.50
N LEU A 143 11.24 5.91 -0.61
CA LEU A 143 12.26 6.29 -1.59
C LEU A 143 11.95 5.72 -2.99
N PHE A 144 11.08 4.72 -3.10
CA PHE A 144 10.72 4.16 -4.39
C PHE A 144 9.75 5.07 -5.16
N ASN A 145 10.01 5.22 -6.44
CA ASN A 145 9.02 5.72 -7.38
C ASN A 145 8.04 4.60 -7.78
N TYR A 146 6.99 4.96 -8.53
CA TYR A 146 5.93 4.02 -8.89
C TYR A 146 6.45 2.81 -9.70
N LEU A 147 7.32 3.04 -10.69
CA LEU A 147 7.89 1.97 -11.50
C LEU A 147 8.74 1.02 -10.65
N GLY A 148 9.55 1.56 -9.74
CA GLY A 148 10.40 0.79 -8.84
C GLY A 148 9.59 -0.13 -7.94
N ILE A 149 8.59 0.40 -7.23
CA ILE A 149 7.77 -0.43 -6.33
C ILE A 149 6.90 -1.43 -7.09
N LYS A 150 6.38 -1.10 -8.27
CA LYS A 150 5.63 -2.03 -9.11
C LYS A 150 6.50 -3.17 -9.61
N THR A 151 7.75 -2.90 -9.98
CA THR A 151 8.71 -3.91 -10.40
C THR A 151 9.04 -4.87 -9.26
N LEU A 152 9.33 -4.33 -8.05
CA LEU A 152 9.54 -5.16 -6.87
C LEU A 152 8.33 -6.05 -6.59
N TYR A 153 7.13 -5.48 -6.58
CA TYR A 153 5.89 -6.22 -6.37
C TYR A 153 5.66 -7.31 -7.42
N ALA A 154 5.90 -7.00 -8.70
CA ALA A 154 5.63 -7.94 -9.77
C ALA A 154 6.61 -9.12 -9.79
N THR A 155 7.88 -8.87 -9.48
CA THR A 155 9.00 -9.79 -9.78
C THR A 155 9.64 -10.39 -8.54
N TYR A 156 9.77 -9.64 -7.45
CA TYR A 156 10.62 -10.01 -6.31
C TYR A 156 9.86 -10.36 -5.04
N LEU A 157 8.69 -9.74 -4.79
CA LEU A 157 7.94 -10.05 -3.57
C LEU A 157 7.29 -11.42 -3.65
N LEU A 158 7.39 -12.17 -2.54
CA LEU A 158 6.71 -13.45 -2.39
C LEU A 158 5.19 -13.22 -2.38
N LYS A 159 4.49 -14.01 -3.19
CA LYS A 159 3.03 -13.97 -3.29
C LYS A 159 2.43 -15.26 -2.78
N ASN A 160 1.32 -15.16 -2.08
CA ASN A 160 0.48 -16.32 -1.84
C ASN A 160 -0.19 -16.71 -3.17
N SER A 161 -0.13 -17.97 -3.49
CA SER A 161 -0.79 -18.57 -4.66
C SER A 161 -2.29 -18.62 -4.44
#